data_d4351e134f45303c83aed6a5a8873975
#
_entry.id   d4351e134f45303c83aed6a5a8873975
#
_cell.length_a   1.000
_cell.length_b   1.000
_cell.length_c   1.000
_cell.angle_alpha   90.00
_cell.angle_beta   90.00
_cell.angle_gamma   90.00
#
_symmetry.space_group_name_H-M   'P 1'
#
loop_
_entity.id
_entity.type
_entity.pdbx_description
1 polymer ?
#
loop_
_entity_poly.entity_id
_entity_poly.type
_entity_poly.pdbx_seq_one_letter_code
_entity_poly.pdbx_strand_id
1 'polypeptide(L)'
;MYDLLLKGGTVLDPSTKRDGPQDVAVSNGAIARIAPRIVETEAARTIDVRGKMVVPGLIDLHAHVFEGINRTGVNPDLGGVYAGVTTIVDAGSAGAATFAAFPRHILPHCHTEVIPFLHICQTGLATMPDIIAESSIDLDDTLKVVDQHKSLIHGIKARMVSPALEIMGMEMPRLAKRAAKESGVKLMVHIGDTEKRYDPKVIHSLLPLLEPGDILTHYFTANPGGVLDGNGKLVPEVREAADRGVWFDTAHGRMNFSFDVGRRVIEQGVLPHCISTDLTVPGRVMTVHSMTEMMTRFLGLGFTLPQVVTMCTANPAKAIGAEQRLGSLAVGRQADISVLDIRPGDWMVYDVLGAGLRVDRAVVPFVTVKKGRVFTPDWGPRAWGWEPDRALPAGGPIRGGCCG
;
A
#
# COMPACT_ATOMS: atom_id res chain seq x y z
N MET A 1 -13.47 -33.18 0.66
CA MET A 1 -12.54 -32.89 -0.45
C MET A 1 -12.33 -31.39 -0.47
N TYR A 2 -11.09 -30.91 -0.50
CA TYR A 2 -10.76 -29.49 -0.57
C TYR A 2 -10.98 -28.95 -1.99
N ASP A 3 -11.32 -27.67 -2.13
CA ASP A 3 -11.50 -27.04 -3.46
C ASP A 3 -10.13 -26.80 -4.12
N LEU A 4 -9.13 -26.39 -3.32
CA LEU A 4 -7.79 -26.06 -3.77
C LEU A 4 -6.75 -26.54 -2.77
N LEU A 5 -5.63 -27.05 -3.28
CA LEU A 5 -4.42 -27.37 -2.53
C LEU A 5 -3.22 -26.63 -3.14
N LEU A 6 -2.56 -25.79 -2.36
CA LEU A 6 -1.24 -25.25 -2.67
C LEU A 6 -0.19 -26.19 -2.08
N LYS A 7 0.57 -26.86 -2.95
CA LYS A 7 1.40 -28.01 -2.61
C LYS A 7 2.88 -27.67 -2.58
N GLY A 8 3.53 -27.93 -1.44
CA GLY A 8 4.99 -27.96 -1.30
C GLY A 8 5.67 -26.60 -1.20
N GLY A 9 4.93 -25.53 -0.89
CA GLY A 9 5.49 -24.19 -0.70
C GLY A 9 6.10 -23.96 0.67
N THR A 10 6.82 -22.86 0.84
CA THR A 10 7.24 -22.35 2.15
C THR A 10 6.20 -21.36 2.64
N VAL A 11 5.47 -21.71 3.68
CA VAL A 11 4.48 -20.81 4.30
C VAL A 11 5.21 -19.83 5.21
N LEU A 12 4.99 -18.54 4.99
CA LEU A 12 5.45 -17.45 5.85
C LEU A 12 4.25 -16.61 6.27
N ASP A 13 3.77 -16.83 7.48
CA ASP A 13 2.69 -16.03 8.10
C ASP A 13 3.15 -15.49 9.45
N PRO A 14 3.56 -14.21 9.51
CA PRO A 14 4.00 -13.59 10.76
C PRO A 14 2.91 -13.56 11.85
N SER A 15 1.64 -13.45 11.46
CA SER A 15 0.51 -13.41 12.41
C SER A 15 0.34 -14.71 13.19
N THR A 16 0.60 -15.86 12.56
CA THR A 16 0.53 -17.19 13.18
C THR A 16 1.89 -17.75 13.54
N LYS A 17 2.98 -16.98 13.34
CA LYS A 17 4.38 -17.38 13.55
C LYS A 17 4.76 -18.65 12.77
N ARG A 18 4.19 -18.82 11.56
CA ARG A 18 4.56 -19.89 10.65
C ARG A 18 5.70 -19.46 9.76
N ASP A 19 6.72 -20.28 9.67
CA ASP A 19 7.83 -20.12 8.73
C ASP A 19 8.40 -21.51 8.44
N GLY A 20 8.09 -22.05 7.25
CA GLY A 20 8.60 -23.34 6.83
C GLY A 20 7.74 -24.06 5.80
N PRO A 21 8.24 -25.22 5.28
CA PRO A 21 7.56 -26.00 4.27
C PRO A 21 6.22 -26.54 4.77
N GLN A 22 5.12 -26.15 4.13
CA GLN A 22 3.76 -26.60 4.45
C GLN A 22 2.87 -26.55 3.22
N ASP A 23 1.87 -27.43 3.18
CA ASP A 23 0.78 -27.41 2.22
C ASP A 23 -0.39 -26.58 2.79
N VAL A 24 -1.10 -25.87 1.92
CA VAL A 24 -2.27 -25.07 2.30
C VAL A 24 -3.48 -25.55 1.51
N ALA A 25 -4.50 -26.04 2.22
CA ALA A 25 -5.77 -26.46 1.65
C ALA A 25 -6.87 -25.42 1.89
N VAL A 26 -7.69 -25.20 0.87
CA VAL A 26 -8.79 -24.25 0.86
C VAL A 26 -10.11 -24.98 0.60
N SER A 27 -11.15 -24.62 1.34
CA SER A 27 -12.53 -25.07 1.11
C SER A 27 -13.51 -23.92 1.33
N ASN A 28 -14.50 -23.81 0.46
CA ASN A 28 -15.57 -22.82 0.57
C ASN A 28 -15.04 -21.38 0.77
N GLY A 29 -13.96 -21.04 0.06
CA GLY A 29 -13.33 -19.72 0.13
C GLY A 29 -12.58 -19.42 1.43
N ALA A 30 -12.35 -20.41 2.30
CA ALA A 30 -11.63 -20.27 3.56
C ALA A 30 -10.40 -21.19 3.63
N ILE A 31 -9.40 -20.81 4.44
CA ILE A 31 -8.27 -21.67 4.79
C ILE A 31 -8.81 -22.87 5.61
N ALA A 32 -8.78 -24.05 5.04
CA ALA A 32 -9.33 -25.26 5.68
C ALA A 32 -8.27 -26.01 6.51
N ARG A 33 -7.03 -26.07 6.01
CA ARG A 33 -5.94 -26.79 6.68
C ARG A 33 -4.58 -26.29 6.23
N ILE A 34 -3.63 -26.23 7.15
CA ILE A 34 -2.21 -26.04 6.88
C ILE A 34 -1.45 -27.16 7.59
N ALA A 35 -0.67 -27.92 6.85
CA ALA A 35 0.07 -29.08 7.39
C ALA A 35 1.35 -29.33 6.58
N PRO A 36 2.35 -30.02 7.17
CA PRO A 36 3.57 -30.36 6.44
C PRO A 36 3.32 -31.18 5.17
N ARG A 37 2.23 -31.97 5.15
CA ARG A 37 1.82 -32.76 4.00
C ARG A 37 0.30 -32.96 3.99
N ILE A 38 -0.31 -32.68 2.84
CA ILE A 38 -1.72 -33.00 2.52
C ILE A 38 -1.71 -33.84 1.25
N VAL A 39 -2.51 -34.92 1.20
CA VAL A 39 -2.56 -35.81 0.04
C VAL A 39 -3.31 -35.12 -1.10
N GLU A 40 -2.77 -35.15 -2.31
CA GLU A 40 -3.35 -34.46 -3.48
C GLU A 40 -4.74 -34.94 -3.84
N THR A 41 -5.03 -36.26 -3.62
CA THR A 41 -6.34 -36.84 -3.86
C THR A 41 -7.44 -36.30 -2.92
N GLU A 42 -7.07 -35.57 -1.86
CA GLU A 42 -8.01 -34.86 -0.99
C GLU A 42 -8.53 -33.54 -1.58
N ALA A 43 -7.97 -33.08 -2.72
CA ALA A 43 -8.31 -31.81 -3.33
C ALA A 43 -8.82 -31.96 -4.78
N ALA A 44 -9.79 -31.12 -5.15
CA ALA A 44 -10.30 -31.07 -6.52
C ALA A 44 -9.28 -30.46 -7.50
N ARG A 45 -8.49 -29.49 -7.01
CA ARG A 45 -7.43 -28.82 -7.77
C ARG A 45 -6.17 -28.71 -6.93
N THR A 46 -5.02 -29.08 -7.49
CA THR A 46 -3.71 -28.87 -6.86
C THR A 46 -2.87 -27.92 -7.70
N ILE A 47 -2.19 -26.98 -7.05
CA ILE A 47 -1.19 -26.11 -7.66
C ILE A 47 0.15 -26.41 -6.98
N ASP A 48 1.14 -26.79 -7.78
CA ASP A 48 2.51 -26.98 -7.32
C ASP A 48 3.16 -25.61 -7.06
N VAL A 49 3.51 -25.36 -5.81
CA VAL A 49 4.15 -24.11 -5.37
C VAL A 49 5.51 -24.38 -4.70
N ARG A 50 6.17 -25.50 -5.08
CA ARG A 50 7.52 -25.83 -4.60
C ARG A 50 8.50 -24.73 -4.97
N GLY A 51 9.34 -24.35 -4.01
CA GLY A 51 10.30 -23.24 -4.16
C GLY A 51 9.65 -21.85 -4.15
N LYS A 52 8.35 -21.75 -3.88
CA LYS A 52 7.65 -20.49 -3.75
C LYS A 52 7.31 -20.18 -2.30
N MET A 53 7.16 -18.88 -1.98
CA MET A 53 6.66 -18.40 -0.70
C MET A 53 5.13 -18.30 -0.74
N VAL A 54 4.47 -18.88 0.24
CA VAL A 54 3.02 -18.77 0.44
C VAL A 54 2.78 -17.86 1.63
N VAL A 55 2.25 -16.68 1.38
CA VAL A 55 2.04 -15.63 2.39
C VAL A 55 0.55 -15.25 2.48
N PRO A 56 0.08 -14.63 3.58
CA PRO A 56 -1.24 -14.01 3.60
C PRO A 56 -1.39 -13.08 2.40
N GLY A 57 -2.61 -12.92 1.90
CA GLY A 57 -2.88 -12.01 0.81
C GLY A 57 -2.28 -10.63 1.06
N LEU A 58 -1.48 -10.13 0.13
CA LEU A 58 -0.88 -8.80 0.23
C LEU A 58 -1.97 -7.74 0.27
N ILE A 59 -1.74 -6.71 1.07
CA ILE A 59 -2.61 -5.54 1.23
C ILE A 59 -1.82 -4.31 0.83
N ASP A 60 -2.24 -3.64 -0.23
CA ASP A 60 -1.72 -2.32 -0.59
C ASP A 60 -2.50 -1.25 0.16
N LEU A 61 -1.87 -0.65 1.18
CA LEU A 61 -2.51 0.32 2.06
C LEU A 61 -2.77 1.68 1.39
N HIS A 62 -2.17 1.93 0.22
CA HIS A 62 -2.28 3.21 -0.47
C HIS A 62 -2.14 3.03 -1.98
N ALA A 63 -3.25 3.08 -2.67
CA ALA A 63 -3.31 3.17 -4.13
C ALA A 63 -4.52 4.00 -4.57
N HIS A 64 -4.61 4.30 -5.87
CA HIS A 64 -5.69 5.05 -6.46
C HIS A 64 -6.36 4.21 -7.54
N VAL A 65 -7.52 3.62 -7.19
CA VAL A 65 -8.21 2.63 -8.04
C VAL A 65 -9.62 3.06 -8.46
N PHE A 66 -9.87 4.35 -8.47
CA PHE A 66 -11.13 4.96 -8.93
C PHE A 66 -11.09 5.17 -10.45
N GLU A 67 -10.94 4.04 -11.18
CA GLU A 67 -10.76 4.00 -12.63
C GLU A 67 -11.89 4.71 -13.38
N GLY A 68 -11.53 5.50 -14.39
CA GLY A 68 -12.48 6.21 -15.24
C GLY A 68 -13.09 7.48 -14.62
N ILE A 69 -12.96 7.68 -13.31
CA ILE A 69 -13.44 8.87 -12.62
C ILE A 69 -12.26 9.73 -12.17
N ASN A 70 -11.28 9.15 -11.49
CA ASN A 70 -9.99 9.79 -11.29
C ASN A 70 -9.10 9.57 -12.53
N ARG A 71 -8.53 10.65 -13.08
CA ARG A 71 -7.65 10.60 -14.29
C ARG A 71 -6.45 9.66 -14.15
N THR A 72 -6.00 9.39 -12.94
CA THR A 72 -4.84 8.55 -12.63
C THR A 72 -5.24 7.21 -12.02
N GLY A 73 -6.53 6.93 -11.90
CA GLY A 73 -7.05 5.70 -11.30
C GLY A 73 -6.70 4.45 -12.10
N VAL A 74 -6.11 3.47 -11.45
CA VAL A 74 -5.77 2.16 -12.01
C VAL A 74 -6.96 1.23 -11.89
N ASN A 75 -7.15 0.32 -12.84
CA ASN A 75 -8.09 -0.79 -12.66
C ASN A 75 -7.71 -1.60 -11.40
N PRO A 76 -8.65 -1.83 -10.47
CA PRO A 76 -8.35 -2.51 -9.20
C PRO A 76 -7.70 -3.89 -9.38
N ASP A 77 -8.11 -4.67 -10.38
CA ASP A 77 -7.59 -6.03 -10.58
C ASP A 77 -6.17 -6.02 -11.17
N LEU A 78 -5.82 -5.02 -11.98
CA LEU A 78 -4.47 -4.86 -12.52
C LEU A 78 -3.42 -4.49 -11.43
N GLY A 79 -3.81 -3.71 -10.42
CA GLY A 79 -2.98 -3.45 -9.24
C GLY A 79 -3.13 -4.52 -8.16
N GLY A 80 -4.21 -5.29 -8.22
CA GLY A 80 -4.67 -6.27 -7.24
C GLY A 80 -4.36 -7.71 -7.61
N VAL A 81 -5.42 -8.50 -7.86
CA VAL A 81 -5.31 -9.97 -8.01
C VAL A 81 -4.40 -10.41 -9.16
N TYR A 82 -4.24 -9.60 -10.19
CA TYR A 82 -3.29 -9.88 -11.28
C TYR A 82 -1.86 -9.41 -11.00
N ALA A 83 -1.63 -8.80 -9.82
CA ALA A 83 -0.31 -8.31 -9.38
C ALA A 83 0.16 -8.94 -8.06
N GLY A 84 -0.53 -9.98 -7.57
CA GLY A 84 -0.17 -10.62 -6.30
C GLY A 84 -0.82 -10.01 -5.06
N VAL A 85 -1.71 -9.02 -5.21
CA VAL A 85 -2.38 -8.29 -4.13
C VAL A 85 -3.84 -8.71 -4.03
N THR A 86 -4.34 -8.97 -2.82
CA THR A 86 -5.74 -9.39 -2.61
C THR A 86 -6.65 -8.27 -2.15
N THR A 87 -6.06 -7.22 -1.57
CA THR A 87 -6.80 -6.08 -1.00
C THR A 87 -6.06 -4.78 -1.27
N ILE A 88 -6.77 -3.77 -1.70
CA ILE A 88 -6.26 -2.41 -1.94
C ILE A 88 -7.08 -1.41 -1.14
N VAL A 89 -6.40 -0.55 -0.40
CA VAL A 89 -7.01 0.65 0.17
C VAL A 89 -6.93 1.77 -0.87
N ASP A 90 -8.08 2.25 -1.34
CA ASP A 90 -8.11 3.47 -2.15
C ASP A 90 -7.93 4.68 -1.24
N ALA A 91 -6.81 5.34 -1.40
CA ALA A 91 -6.38 6.41 -0.51
C ALA A 91 -7.03 7.77 -0.84
N GLY A 92 -8.34 7.79 -0.90
CA GLY A 92 -9.11 9.02 -1.06
C GLY A 92 -9.20 9.52 -2.49
N SER A 93 -9.37 8.63 -3.46
CA SER A 93 -9.64 9.06 -4.84
C SER A 93 -11.02 9.70 -4.98
N ALA A 94 -12.01 9.28 -4.16
CA ALA A 94 -13.34 9.89 -4.11
C ALA A 94 -13.50 10.79 -2.88
N GLY A 95 -14.24 11.89 -3.04
CA GLY A 95 -14.79 12.70 -1.97
C GLY A 95 -16.31 12.53 -1.89
N ALA A 96 -16.97 13.28 -0.99
CA ALA A 96 -18.40 13.11 -0.72
C ALA A 96 -19.27 13.19 -1.98
N ALA A 97 -19.01 14.14 -2.86
CA ALA A 97 -19.78 14.33 -4.10
C ALA A 97 -19.59 13.22 -5.13
N THR A 98 -18.51 12.44 -5.06
CA THR A 98 -18.17 11.42 -6.07
C THR A 98 -18.24 9.99 -5.54
N PHE A 99 -18.35 9.79 -4.23
CA PHE A 99 -18.23 8.48 -3.58
C PHE A 99 -19.25 7.44 -4.09
N ALA A 100 -20.45 7.88 -4.44
CA ALA A 100 -21.50 6.97 -4.93
C ALA A 100 -21.10 6.14 -6.15
N ALA A 101 -20.04 6.56 -6.87
CA ALA A 101 -19.50 5.79 -7.99
C ALA A 101 -18.73 4.52 -7.55
N PHE A 102 -18.15 4.47 -6.34
CA PHE A 102 -17.48 3.26 -5.83
C PHE A 102 -18.44 2.06 -5.79
N PRO A 103 -19.53 2.08 -4.99
CA PRO A 103 -20.45 0.94 -4.91
C PRO A 103 -21.20 0.67 -6.21
N ARG A 104 -21.34 1.63 -7.12
CA ARG A 104 -22.09 1.47 -8.37
C ARG A 104 -21.23 0.99 -9.54
N HIS A 105 -19.98 1.46 -9.66
CA HIS A 105 -19.20 1.31 -10.87
C HIS A 105 -17.82 0.66 -10.68
N ILE A 106 -17.29 0.62 -9.45
CA ILE A 106 -15.98 0.02 -9.18
C ILE A 106 -16.14 -1.34 -8.50
N LEU A 107 -16.71 -1.36 -7.30
CA LEU A 107 -16.77 -2.57 -6.47
C LEU A 107 -17.47 -3.77 -7.13
N PRO A 108 -18.57 -3.61 -7.91
CA PRO A 108 -19.21 -4.75 -8.57
C PRO A 108 -18.41 -5.36 -9.73
N HIS A 109 -17.38 -4.66 -10.22
CA HIS A 109 -16.67 -5.03 -11.45
C HIS A 109 -15.22 -5.46 -11.21
N CYS A 110 -14.79 -5.62 -9.94
CA CYS A 110 -13.46 -6.09 -9.61
C CYS A 110 -13.50 -7.33 -8.70
N HIS A 111 -12.43 -8.11 -8.75
CA HIS A 111 -12.22 -9.27 -7.87
C HIS A 111 -11.38 -8.91 -6.65
N THR A 112 -10.49 -7.95 -6.82
CA THR A 112 -9.69 -7.36 -5.73
C THR A 112 -10.62 -6.69 -4.74
N GLU A 113 -10.41 -6.94 -3.47
CA GLU A 113 -11.13 -6.20 -2.44
C GLU A 113 -10.62 -4.77 -2.38
N VAL A 114 -11.52 -3.81 -2.60
CA VAL A 114 -11.20 -2.39 -2.48
C VAL A 114 -11.84 -1.83 -1.21
N ILE A 115 -11.03 -1.20 -0.37
CA ILE A 115 -11.44 -0.53 0.86
C ILE A 115 -11.23 0.97 0.67
N PRO A 116 -12.28 1.76 0.39
CA PRO A 116 -12.12 3.19 0.14
C PRO A 116 -11.93 3.97 1.44
N PHE A 117 -10.98 4.92 1.41
CA PHE A 117 -10.95 6.06 2.30
C PHE A 117 -11.60 7.25 1.59
N LEU A 118 -12.35 8.06 2.31
CA LEU A 118 -13.03 9.22 1.74
C LEU A 118 -12.11 10.45 1.82
N HIS A 119 -11.88 11.11 0.70
CA HIS A 119 -11.14 12.38 0.71
C HIS A 119 -11.95 13.47 1.40
N ILE A 120 -11.29 14.32 2.20
CA ILE A 120 -11.96 15.45 2.86
C ILE A 120 -12.48 16.51 1.86
N CYS A 121 -11.83 16.65 0.69
CA CYS A 121 -12.34 17.45 -0.42
C CYS A 121 -13.53 16.74 -1.07
N GLN A 122 -14.60 17.48 -1.37
CA GLN A 122 -15.86 16.96 -1.91
C GLN A 122 -15.69 16.14 -3.20
N THR A 123 -14.80 16.53 -4.10
CA THR A 123 -14.58 15.85 -5.38
C THR A 123 -13.52 14.74 -5.31
N GLY A 124 -12.79 14.65 -4.19
CA GLY A 124 -11.62 13.80 -4.11
C GLY A 124 -10.57 14.20 -5.16
N LEU A 125 -9.93 13.21 -5.77
CA LEU A 125 -8.94 13.42 -6.85
C LEU A 125 -9.56 13.40 -8.26
N ALA A 126 -10.88 13.48 -8.39
CA ALA A 126 -11.53 13.68 -9.70
C ALA A 126 -11.15 15.03 -10.32
N THR A 127 -10.82 16.02 -9.48
CA THR A 127 -10.25 17.31 -9.89
C THR A 127 -8.86 17.50 -9.26
N MET A 128 -7.96 18.15 -9.99
CA MET A 128 -6.63 18.51 -9.51
C MET A 128 -6.29 19.94 -9.94
N PRO A 129 -5.88 20.82 -9.02
CA PRO A 129 -5.72 20.59 -7.58
C PRO A 129 -7.03 20.19 -6.89
N ASP A 130 -6.91 19.39 -5.82
CA ASP A 130 -8.07 18.90 -5.05
C ASP A 130 -8.78 20.00 -4.26
N ILE A 131 -8.04 20.83 -3.55
CA ILE A 131 -8.56 21.98 -2.78
C ILE A 131 -8.09 23.27 -3.41
N ILE A 132 -9.06 24.07 -3.89
CA ILE A 132 -8.83 25.36 -4.55
C ILE A 132 -9.50 26.54 -3.81
N ALA A 133 -10.33 26.26 -2.83
CA ALA A 133 -11.00 27.20 -1.94
C ALA A 133 -11.42 26.49 -0.65
N GLU A 134 -11.72 27.22 0.41
CA GLU A 134 -12.28 26.64 1.65
C GLU A 134 -13.56 25.84 1.39
N SER A 135 -14.40 26.32 0.47
CA SER A 135 -15.63 25.65 0.03
C SER A 135 -15.41 24.31 -0.70
N SER A 136 -14.15 23.93 -1.00
CA SER A 136 -13.83 22.58 -1.50
C SER A 136 -14.07 21.49 -0.45
N ILE A 137 -14.22 21.87 0.83
CA ILE A 137 -14.53 20.98 1.94
C ILE A 137 -15.95 21.28 2.44
N ASP A 138 -16.79 20.25 2.51
CA ASP A 138 -18.07 20.27 3.20
C ASP A 138 -18.06 19.15 4.25
N LEU A 139 -17.92 19.54 5.51
CA LEU A 139 -17.81 18.60 6.62
C LEU A 139 -19.12 17.84 6.84
N ASP A 140 -20.26 18.54 6.75
CA ASP A 140 -21.58 17.93 7.00
C ASP A 140 -21.90 16.87 5.93
N ASP A 141 -21.61 17.17 4.65
CA ASP A 141 -21.80 16.20 3.58
C ASP A 141 -20.79 15.04 3.70
N THR A 142 -19.56 15.30 4.11
CA THR A 142 -18.57 14.26 4.40
C THR A 142 -19.07 13.30 5.48
N LEU A 143 -19.54 13.82 6.61
CA LEU A 143 -20.08 13.01 7.73
C LEU A 143 -21.30 12.18 7.28
N LYS A 144 -22.21 12.79 6.55
CA LYS A 144 -23.41 12.11 5.99
C LYS A 144 -23.03 10.97 5.05
N VAL A 145 -22.06 11.17 4.15
CA VAL A 145 -21.62 10.13 3.22
C VAL A 145 -20.93 8.99 3.96
N VAL A 146 -20.11 9.27 4.98
CA VAL A 146 -19.52 8.22 5.81
C VAL A 146 -20.59 7.41 6.53
N ASP A 147 -21.59 8.05 7.11
CA ASP A 147 -22.69 7.36 7.81
C ASP A 147 -23.49 6.47 6.86
N GLN A 148 -23.85 6.98 5.68
CA GLN A 148 -24.57 6.23 4.63
C GLN A 148 -23.79 5.00 4.12
N HIS A 149 -22.45 5.07 4.13
CA HIS A 149 -21.56 4.04 3.59
C HIS A 149 -20.58 3.46 4.64
N LYS A 150 -21.00 3.43 5.90
CA LYS A 150 -20.18 3.04 7.06
C LYS A 150 -19.54 1.65 6.94
N SER A 151 -20.16 0.73 6.20
CA SER A 151 -19.60 -0.60 5.95
C SER A 151 -18.49 -0.62 4.88
N LEU A 152 -18.33 0.46 4.11
CA LEU A 152 -17.37 0.57 3.01
C LEU A 152 -16.22 1.52 3.33
N ILE A 153 -16.52 2.67 3.97
CA ILE A 153 -15.53 3.72 4.24
C ILE A 153 -14.82 3.41 5.56
N HIS A 154 -13.52 3.13 5.48
CA HIS A 154 -12.68 2.80 6.65
C HIS A 154 -11.86 3.98 7.16
N GLY A 155 -11.82 5.10 6.44
CA GLY A 155 -11.05 6.26 6.86
C GLY A 155 -11.33 7.53 6.05
N ILE A 156 -10.80 8.64 6.57
CA ILE A 156 -10.75 9.94 5.91
C ILE A 156 -9.33 10.16 5.38
N LYS A 157 -9.21 10.75 4.20
CA LYS A 157 -7.93 11.15 3.59
C LYS A 157 -7.80 12.66 3.55
N ALA A 158 -6.63 13.15 3.94
CA ALA A 158 -6.20 14.53 3.76
C ALA A 158 -4.84 14.60 3.07
N ARG A 159 -4.57 15.66 2.30
CA ARG A 159 -3.30 15.85 1.60
C ARG A 159 -2.68 17.18 1.99
N MET A 160 -1.51 17.13 2.63
CA MET A 160 -0.72 18.32 3.00
C MET A 160 0.14 18.78 1.81
N VAL A 161 -0.53 19.27 0.75
CA VAL A 161 0.09 19.70 -0.52
C VAL A 161 -0.50 21.04 -0.92
N SER A 162 0.33 21.94 -1.48
CA SER A 162 -0.15 23.20 -2.05
C SER A 162 -0.99 22.96 -3.32
N PRO A 163 -2.04 23.76 -3.63
CA PRO A 163 -2.43 25.00 -2.95
C PRO A 163 -3.25 24.81 -1.66
N ALA A 164 -3.67 23.58 -1.29
CA ALA A 164 -4.49 23.37 -0.10
C ALA A 164 -3.85 23.96 1.17
N LEU A 165 -2.53 23.77 1.33
CA LEU A 165 -1.78 24.34 2.46
C LEU A 165 -1.76 25.87 2.46
N GLU A 166 -1.66 26.49 1.29
CA GLU A 166 -1.66 27.96 1.17
C GLU A 166 -3.04 28.56 1.49
N ILE A 167 -4.12 27.84 1.16
CA ILE A 167 -5.50 28.29 1.34
C ILE A 167 -5.96 28.07 2.79
N MET A 168 -5.69 26.90 3.36
CA MET A 168 -6.28 26.45 4.62
C MET A 168 -5.27 26.20 5.74
N GLY A 169 -3.98 26.06 5.41
CA GLY A 169 -2.95 25.72 6.40
C GLY A 169 -3.32 24.47 7.20
N MET A 170 -3.21 24.59 8.53
CA MET A 170 -3.54 23.51 9.48
C MET A 170 -5.05 23.33 9.69
N GLU A 171 -5.91 24.19 9.17
CA GLU A 171 -7.37 24.00 9.30
C GLU A 171 -7.84 22.76 8.50
N MET A 172 -7.27 22.53 7.32
CA MET A 172 -7.63 21.39 6.50
C MET A 172 -7.41 20.03 7.24
N PRO A 173 -6.23 19.72 7.81
CA PRO A 173 -6.05 18.47 8.54
C PRO A 173 -6.84 18.42 9.87
N ARG A 174 -7.18 19.57 10.50
CA ARG A 174 -8.08 19.60 11.66
C ARG A 174 -9.50 19.21 11.29
N LEU A 175 -10.02 19.72 10.17
CA LEU A 175 -11.34 19.32 9.65
C LEU A 175 -11.37 17.83 9.30
N ALA A 176 -10.33 17.32 8.64
CA ALA A 176 -10.20 15.90 8.33
C ALA A 176 -10.13 15.03 9.60
N LYS A 177 -9.39 15.48 10.62
CA LYS A 177 -9.33 14.80 11.92
C LYS A 177 -10.68 14.80 12.63
N ARG A 178 -11.38 15.93 12.58
CA ARG A 178 -12.74 16.07 13.12
C ARG A 178 -13.69 15.09 12.42
N ALA A 179 -13.69 15.05 11.08
CA ALA A 179 -14.50 14.12 10.29
C ALA A 179 -14.21 12.66 10.67
N ALA A 180 -12.94 12.27 10.76
CA ALA A 180 -12.55 10.93 11.14
C ALA A 180 -13.04 10.54 12.55
N LYS A 181 -12.87 11.45 13.52
CA LYS A 181 -13.26 11.25 14.92
C LYS A 181 -14.79 11.14 15.10
N GLU A 182 -15.54 12.05 14.52
CA GLU A 182 -17.01 12.05 14.60
C GLU A 182 -17.62 10.83 13.89
N SER A 183 -17.00 10.37 12.80
CA SER A 183 -17.43 9.16 12.07
C SER A 183 -16.91 7.85 12.69
N GLY A 184 -15.95 7.90 13.60
CA GLY A 184 -15.34 6.72 14.21
C GLY A 184 -14.44 5.91 13.25
N VAL A 185 -13.88 6.58 12.24
CA VAL A 185 -12.97 5.98 11.23
C VAL A 185 -11.54 6.48 11.39
N LYS A 186 -10.58 5.92 10.63
CA LYS A 186 -9.17 6.32 10.66
C LYS A 186 -8.93 7.61 9.88
N LEU A 187 -7.88 8.35 10.24
CA LEU A 187 -7.35 9.44 9.41
C LEU A 187 -6.06 8.99 8.72
N MET A 188 -5.95 9.23 7.42
CA MET A 188 -4.69 9.10 6.67
C MET A 188 -4.27 10.46 6.14
N VAL A 189 -3.05 10.88 6.44
CA VAL A 189 -2.51 12.17 6.01
C VAL A 189 -1.30 11.98 5.10
N HIS A 190 -1.39 12.49 3.88
CA HIS A 190 -0.30 12.61 2.93
C HIS A 190 0.60 13.78 3.34
N ILE A 191 1.89 13.54 3.51
CA ILE A 191 2.92 14.56 3.78
C ILE A 191 3.87 14.75 2.59
N GLY A 192 4.58 15.88 2.57
CA GLY A 192 5.50 16.23 1.50
C GLY A 192 4.84 17.09 0.43
N ASP A 193 5.03 18.41 0.52
CA ASP A 193 4.50 19.36 -0.47
C ASP A 193 5.26 19.26 -1.79
N THR A 194 4.69 18.57 -2.76
CA THR A 194 5.27 18.37 -4.10
C THR A 194 5.41 19.67 -4.87
N GLU A 195 4.60 20.68 -4.58
CA GLU A 195 4.67 22.02 -5.18
C GLU A 195 5.75 22.89 -4.53
N LYS A 196 6.24 22.51 -3.34
CA LYS A 196 7.32 23.19 -2.60
C LYS A 196 7.04 24.67 -2.29
N ARG A 197 5.78 25.01 -2.06
CA ARG A 197 5.32 26.40 -1.86
C ARG A 197 4.99 26.76 -0.42
N TYR A 198 4.84 25.75 0.46
CA TYR A 198 4.48 25.96 1.85
C TYR A 198 5.66 25.74 2.81
N ASP A 199 5.55 26.30 4.03
CA ASP A 199 6.58 26.15 5.07
C ASP A 199 6.75 24.67 5.46
N PRO A 200 7.95 24.07 5.28
CA PRO A 200 8.21 22.70 5.67
C PRO A 200 8.01 22.42 7.17
N LYS A 201 8.06 23.45 8.02
CA LYS A 201 7.80 23.33 9.46
C LYS A 201 6.38 22.93 9.81
N VAL A 202 5.47 22.90 8.86
CA VAL A 202 4.09 22.42 9.05
C VAL A 202 4.05 21.03 9.68
N ILE A 203 5.07 20.20 9.46
CA ILE A 203 5.18 18.86 10.04
C ILE A 203 5.17 18.88 11.58
N HIS A 204 5.77 19.89 12.22
CA HIS A 204 5.79 20.06 13.68
C HIS A 204 4.39 20.34 14.26
N SER A 205 3.50 20.94 13.47
CA SER A 205 2.10 21.17 13.86
C SER A 205 1.20 20.00 13.52
N LEU A 206 1.51 19.25 12.46
CA LEU A 206 0.72 18.11 12.01
C LEU A 206 0.87 16.90 12.94
N LEU A 207 2.10 16.50 13.27
CA LEU A 207 2.37 15.27 14.02
C LEU A 207 1.66 15.24 15.39
N PRO A 208 1.61 16.34 16.18
CA PRO A 208 0.85 16.37 17.42
C PRO A 208 -0.68 16.23 17.25
N LEU A 209 -1.22 16.52 16.07
CA LEU A 209 -2.64 16.36 15.76
C LEU A 209 -3.04 14.87 15.61
N LEU A 210 -2.09 14.00 15.25
CA LEU A 210 -2.36 12.60 14.97
C LEU A 210 -2.52 11.81 16.28
N GLU A 211 -3.57 10.98 16.33
CA GLU A 211 -3.92 10.11 17.45
C GLU A 211 -3.59 8.64 17.14
N PRO A 212 -3.62 7.74 18.16
CA PRO A 212 -3.39 6.30 17.96
C PRO A 212 -4.28 5.73 16.85
N GLY A 213 -3.65 5.05 15.89
CA GLY A 213 -4.32 4.44 14.75
C GLY A 213 -4.48 5.34 13.52
N ASP A 214 -4.15 6.63 13.60
CA ASP A 214 -4.02 7.46 12.40
C ASP A 214 -2.80 7.04 11.57
N ILE A 215 -2.81 7.36 10.29
CA ILE A 215 -1.79 6.93 9.32
C ILE A 215 -1.11 8.16 8.73
N LEU A 216 0.20 8.27 8.91
CA LEU A 216 1.06 9.22 8.20
C LEU A 216 1.62 8.51 6.98
N THR A 217 1.26 8.96 5.78
CA THR A 217 1.70 8.32 4.54
C THR A 217 2.71 9.17 3.78
N HIS A 218 3.57 8.53 2.96
CA HIS A 218 4.76 9.09 2.32
C HIS A 218 5.93 9.32 3.29
N TYR A 219 6.10 8.42 4.23
CA TYR A 219 7.10 8.52 5.30
C TYR A 219 8.54 8.72 4.79
N PHE A 220 8.86 8.25 3.58
CA PHE A 220 10.18 8.40 2.94
C PHE A 220 10.22 9.52 1.90
N THR A 221 9.31 10.49 1.95
CA THR A 221 9.34 11.63 1.03
C THR A 221 10.55 12.53 1.25
N ALA A 222 11.17 12.97 0.15
CA ALA A 222 12.19 14.03 0.14
C ALA A 222 11.62 15.43 -0.08
N ASN A 223 10.29 15.56 -0.24
CA ASN A 223 9.63 16.84 -0.42
C ASN A 223 9.53 17.61 0.90
N PRO A 224 9.43 18.97 0.86
CA PRO A 224 9.24 19.78 2.05
C PRO A 224 8.05 19.34 2.90
N GLY A 225 8.14 19.45 4.22
CA GLY A 225 7.13 18.92 5.14
C GLY A 225 7.21 17.42 5.36
N GLY A 226 8.33 16.79 4.97
CA GLY A 226 8.69 15.42 5.34
C GLY A 226 9.17 15.31 6.78
N VAL A 227 9.62 14.12 7.19
CA VAL A 227 9.94 13.77 8.59
C VAL A 227 11.38 14.09 9.00
N LEU A 228 12.23 14.51 8.07
CA LEU A 228 13.61 14.92 8.35
C LEU A 228 13.75 16.45 8.34
N ASP A 229 14.53 16.99 9.26
CA ASP A 229 14.94 18.39 9.28
C ASP A 229 16.00 18.68 8.22
N GLY A 230 16.43 19.96 8.11
CA GLY A 230 17.46 20.39 7.17
C GLY A 230 18.84 19.76 7.38
N ASN A 231 19.08 19.12 8.53
CA ASN A 231 20.32 18.39 8.86
C ASN A 231 20.18 16.87 8.64
N GLY A 232 19.03 16.42 8.15
CA GLY A 232 18.74 15.00 7.94
C GLY A 232 18.41 14.23 9.21
N LYS A 233 18.03 14.92 10.29
CA LYS A 233 17.58 14.30 11.54
C LYS A 233 16.06 14.22 11.56
N LEU A 234 15.54 13.14 12.15
CA LEU A 234 14.11 13.03 12.43
C LEU A 234 13.66 14.18 13.32
N VAL A 235 12.57 14.84 12.94
CA VAL A 235 11.93 15.82 13.84
C VAL A 235 11.45 15.09 15.09
N PRO A 236 11.59 15.67 16.29
CA PRO A 236 11.31 14.97 17.57
C PRO A 236 9.90 14.38 17.64
N GLU A 237 8.93 15.08 17.09
CA GLU A 237 7.50 14.70 17.09
C GLU A 237 7.22 13.38 16.36
N VAL A 238 8.15 12.91 15.50
CA VAL A 238 8.02 11.59 14.84
C VAL A 238 8.11 10.46 15.87
N ARG A 239 9.06 10.53 16.82
CA ARG A 239 9.18 9.53 17.89
C ARG A 239 7.96 9.56 18.79
N GLU A 240 7.52 10.75 19.17
CA GLU A 240 6.31 10.94 19.99
C GLU A 240 5.08 10.37 19.28
N ALA A 241 4.95 10.57 17.97
CA ALA A 241 3.85 10.00 17.18
C ALA A 241 3.94 8.46 17.10
N ALA A 242 5.14 7.90 16.93
CA ALA A 242 5.37 6.45 16.98
C ALA A 242 4.95 5.87 18.33
N ASP A 243 5.39 6.47 19.44
CA ASP A 243 5.10 6.04 20.80
C ASP A 243 3.61 6.13 21.12
N ARG A 244 2.89 7.10 20.51
CA ARG A 244 1.44 7.20 20.62
C ARG A 244 0.67 6.15 19.79
N GLY A 245 1.34 5.46 18.86
CA GLY A 245 0.71 4.44 18.02
C GLY A 245 0.15 4.97 16.69
N VAL A 246 0.75 6.03 16.14
CA VAL A 246 0.53 6.47 14.75
C VAL A 246 1.20 5.48 13.81
N TRP A 247 0.51 5.09 12.75
CA TRP A 247 1.05 4.23 11.69
C TRP A 247 1.86 5.03 10.68
N PHE A 248 3.05 4.55 10.31
CA PHE A 248 3.88 5.13 9.26
C PHE A 248 3.86 4.24 8.02
N ASP A 249 3.37 4.80 6.93
CA ASP A 249 3.24 4.16 5.63
C ASP A 249 4.16 4.83 4.59
N THR A 250 4.82 4.04 3.76
CA THR A 250 5.86 4.57 2.88
C THR A 250 5.36 5.10 1.54
N ALA A 251 4.29 4.57 1.00
CA ALA A 251 3.64 5.00 -0.23
C ALA A 251 4.58 5.65 -1.27
N HIS A 252 5.04 4.86 -2.24
CA HIS A 252 6.08 5.30 -3.18
C HIS A 252 5.62 6.41 -4.12
N GLY A 253 4.54 6.16 -4.86
CA GLY A 253 4.02 7.05 -5.87
C GLY A 253 5.02 7.43 -6.96
N ARG A 254 4.80 8.61 -7.52
CA ARG A 254 5.71 9.19 -8.52
C ARG A 254 6.70 10.19 -7.93
N MET A 255 6.46 10.71 -6.71
CA MET A 255 7.17 11.89 -6.19
C MET A 255 7.58 11.77 -4.72
N ASN A 256 7.23 10.70 -4.01
CA ASN A 256 7.26 10.69 -2.53
C ASN A 256 8.12 9.58 -1.91
N PHE A 257 9.14 9.11 -2.60
CA PHE A 257 10.00 8.05 -2.08
C PHE A 257 11.47 8.29 -2.41
N SER A 258 12.33 8.36 -1.41
CA SER A 258 13.77 8.51 -1.55
C SER A 258 14.50 7.44 -0.75
N PHE A 259 15.46 6.75 -1.36
CA PHE A 259 16.35 5.83 -0.66
C PHE A 259 17.24 6.52 0.36
N ASP A 260 17.67 7.78 0.10
CA ASP A 260 18.47 8.54 1.06
C ASP A 260 17.67 8.83 2.33
N VAL A 261 16.43 9.35 2.17
CA VAL A 261 15.53 9.59 3.30
C VAL A 261 15.25 8.28 4.05
N GLY A 262 14.94 7.20 3.32
CA GLY A 262 14.68 5.90 3.92
C GLY A 262 15.85 5.39 4.78
N ARG A 263 17.09 5.45 4.28
CA ARG A 263 18.27 5.06 5.04
C ARG A 263 18.46 5.89 6.31
N ARG A 264 18.36 7.22 6.21
CA ARG A 264 18.48 8.12 7.37
C ARG A 264 17.43 7.86 8.43
N VAL A 265 16.19 7.57 8.03
CA VAL A 265 15.09 7.24 8.93
C VAL A 265 15.35 5.89 9.62
N ILE A 266 15.77 4.86 8.86
CA ILE A 266 16.09 3.53 9.37
C ILE A 266 17.24 3.59 10.38
N GLU A 267 18.33 4.30 10.06
CA GLU A 267 19.49 4.50 10.92
C GLU A 267 19.14 5.18 12.25
N GLN A 268 18.10 6.01 12.27
CA GLN A 268 17.63 6.67 13.47
C GLN A 268 16.60 5.85 14.26
N GLY A 269 16.27 4.64 13.80
CA GLY A 269 15.55 3.62 14.56
C GLY A 269 14.02 3.80 14.64
N VAL A 270 13.41 4.67 13.82
CA VAL A 270 11.94 4.77 13.72
C VAL A 270 11.50 4.17 12.38
N LEU A 271 11.26 2.86 12.40
CA LEU A 271 10.97 2.12 11.17
C LEU A 271 9.54 2.39 10.67
N PRO A 272 9.30 2.33 9.34
CA PRO A 272 7.96 2.34 8.81
C PRO A 272 7.20 1.08 9.23
N HIS A 273 5.90 1.21 9.39
CA HIS A 273 5.03 0.10 9.75
C HIS A 273 4.45 -0.62 8.53
N CYS A 274 4.16 0.12 7.45
CA CYS A 274 3.53 -0.39 6.25
C CYS A 274 4.32 -0.01 5.00
N ILE A 275 4.26 -0.89 4.01
CA ILE A 275 4.73 -0.67 2.65
C ILE A 275 3.51 -0.57 1.77
N SER A 276 3.42 0.47 0.94
CA SER A 276 2.37 0.65 -0.05
C SER A 276 2.89 1.29 -1.32
N THR A 277 2.11 1.25 -2.38
CA THR A 277 2.59 1.65 -3.70
C THR A 277 2.30 3.11 -4.05
N ASP A 278 1.19 3.67 -3.59
CA ASP A 278 0.58 4.87 -4.16
C ASP A 278 0.39 4.71 -5.68
N LEU A 279 -0.16 3.54 -6.07
CA LEU A 279 -0.27 3.13 -7.46
C LEU A 279 -1.24 4.05 -8.22
N THR A 280 -0.77 4.55 -9.34
CA THR A 280 -1.53 5.34 -10.32
C THR A 280 -1.19 4.85 -11.72
N VAL A 281 -2.04 5.12 -12.73
CA VAL A 281 -1.74 4.74 -14.11
C VAL A 281 -0.34 5.21 -14.56
N PRO A 282 0.03 6.51 -14.42
CA PRO A 282 1.37 6.93 -14.79
C PRO A 282 2.46 6.37 -13.87
N GLY A 283 2.18 6.19 -12.58
CA GLY A 283 3.13 5.58 -11.63
C GLY A 283 3.47 4.14 -12.03
N ARG A 284 2.45 3.35 -12.38
CA ARG A 284 2.61 1.95 -12.79
C ARG A 284 3.51 1.78 -14.01
N VAL A 285 3.53 2.75 -14.91
CA VAL A 285 4.39 2.73 -16.09
C VAL A 285 5.81 3.24 -15.81
N MET A 286 5.95 4.22 -14.91
CA MET A 286 7.19 5.00 -14.77
C MET A 286 8.03 4.64 -13.53
N THR A 287 7.42 4.50 -12.36
CA THR A 287 8.14 4.54 -11.07
C THR A 287 7.89 3.37 -10.14
N VAL A 288 6.65 2.92 -10.01
CA VAL A 288 6.27 1.82 -9.10
C VAL A 288 5.26 0.92 -9.78
N HIS A 289 5.71 -0.26 -10.19
CA HIS A 289 4.89 -1.13 -11.03
C HIS A 289 3.95 -2.03 -10.22
N SER A 290 4.31 -2.34 -8.97
CA SER A 290 3.55 -3.28 -8.13
C SER A 290 4.02 -3.26 -6.68
N MET A 291 3.21 -3.87 -5.80
CA MET A 291 3.59 -4.16 -4.41
C MET A 291 4.82 -5.07 -4.33
N THR A 292 4.97 -6.06 -5.21
CA THR A 292 6.11 -6.98 -5.19
C THR A 292 7.42 -6.27 -5.54
N GLU A 293 7.39 -5.23 -6.36
CA GLU A 293 8.54 -4.38 -6.59
C GLU A 293 8.87 -3.50 -5.37
N MET A 294 7.86 -3.02 -4.64
CA MET A 294 8.08 -2.36 -3.35
C MET A 294 8.72 -3.30 -2.33
N MET A 295 8.25 -4.55 -2.23
CA MET A 295 8.89 -5.57 -1.38
C MET A 295 10.36 -5.75 -1.76
N THR A 296 10.69 -5.78 -3.05
CA THR A 296 12.06 -5.87 -3.55
C THR A 296 12.91 -4.68 -3.10
N ARG A 297 12.40 -3.44 -3.17
CA ARG A 297 13.09 -2.24 -2.67
C ARG A 297 13.41 -2.33 -1.19
N PHE A 298 12.46 -2.84 -0.38
CA PHE A 298 12.66 -2.97 1.06
C PHE A 298 13.65 -4.08 1.44
N LEU A 299 13.71 -5.18 0.69
CA LEU A 299 14.80 -6.17 0.84
C LEU A 299 16.15 -5.50 0.57
N GLY A 300 16.25 -4.66 -0.46
CA GLY A 300 17.47 -3.89 -0.78
C GLY A 300 17.83 -2.84 0.29
N LEU A 301 16.87 -2.30 1.02
CA LEU A 301 17.10 -1.41 2.16
C LEU A 301 17.53 -2.16 3.43
N GLY A 302 17.64 -3.51 3.39
CA GLY A 302 18.15 -4.33 4.49
C GLY A 302 17.06 -4.93 5.38
N PHE A 303 15.78 -4.78 5.05
CA PHE A 303 14.72 -5.48 5.77
C PHE A 303 14.73 -6.97 5.45
N THR A 304 14.44 -7.81 6.44
CA THR A 304 14.28 -9.25 6.25
C THR A 304 12.95 -9.56 5.56
N LEU A 305 12.87 -10.70 4.86
CA LEU A 305 11.63 -11.12 4.20
C LEU A 305 10.43 -11.22 5.17
N PRO A 306 10.56 -11.76 6.40
CA PRO A 306 9.47 -11.73 7.38
C PRO A 306 9.01 -10.31 7.76
N GLN A 307 9.92 -9.36 7.90
CA GLN A 307 9.57 -7.96 8.15
C GLN A 307 8.78 -7.38 6.98
N VAL A 308 9.29 -7.56 5.75
CA VAL A 308 8.61 -7.08 4.52
C VAL A 308 7.22 -7.69 4.38
N VAL A 309 7.07 -9.00 4.60
CA VAL A 309 5.75 -9.65 4.57
C VAL A 309 4.84 -9.09 5.65
N THR A 310 5.32 -8.86 6.87
CA THR A 310 4.54 -8.23 7.95
C THR A 310 4.03 -6.85 7.54
N MET A 311 4.89 -6.04 6.91
CA MET A 311 4.58 -4.68 6.47
C MET A 311 3.61 -4.62 5.28
N CYS A 312 3.42 -5.74 4.56
CA CYS A 312 2.49 -5.85 3.44
C CYS A 312 1.25 -6.71 3.76
N THR A 313 1.11 -7.25 4.97
CA THR A 313 0.00 -8.15 5.34
C THR A 313 -0.61 -7.81 6.70
N ALA A 314 0.03 -8.23 7.80
CA ALA A 314 -0.51 -8.09 9.15
C ALA A 314 -0.61 -6.62 9.60
N ASN A 315 0.39 -5.80 9.29
CA ASN A 315 0.39 -4.40 9.70
C ASN A 315 -0.67 -3.57 8.98
N PRO A 316 -0.79 -3.58 7.63
CA PRO A 316 -1.87 -2.85 6.97
C PRO A 316 -3.26 -3.36 7.38
N ALA A 317 -3.44 -4.67 7.63
CA ALA A 317 -4.70 -5.19 8.16
C ALA A 317 -5.07 -4.55 9.51
N LYS A 318 -4.10 -4.40 10.42
CA LYS A 318 -4.29 -3.71 11.71
C LYS A 318 -4.54 -2.21 11.53
N ALA A 319 -3.76 -1.56 10.65
CA ALA A 319 -3.89 -0.12 10.42
C ALA A 319 -5.31 0.27 9.96
N ILE A 320 -5.99 -0.60 9.21
CA ILE A 320 -7.38 -0.37 8.76
C ILE A 320 -8.44 -1.04 9.66
N GLY A 321 -8.05 -1.67 10.77
CA GLY A 321 -8.97 -2.36 11.69
C GLY A 321 -9.61 -3.62 11.12
N ALA A 322 -8.93 -4.31 10.17
CA ALA A 322 -9.43 -5.51 9.50
C ALA A 322 -8.64 -6.80 9.86
N GLU A 323 -7.82 -6.77 10.90
CA GLU A 323 -6.93 -7.86 11.31
C GLU A 323 -7.66 -9.14 11.72
N GLN A 324 -8.95 -9.04 12.06
CA GLN A 324 -9.77 -10.23 12.34
C GLN A 324 -10.13 -11.00 11.06
N ARG A 325 -10.01 -10.39 9.90
CA ARG A 325 -10.38 -10.94 8.60
C ARG A 325 -9.21 -11.09 7.63
N LEU A 326 -8.29 -10.13 7.60
CA LEU A 326 -7.18 -10.01 6.67
C LEU A 326 -5.81 -10.22 7.35
N GLY A 327 -4.77 -10.37 6.55
CA GLY A 327 -3.37 -10.36 7.00
C GLY A 327 -2.91 -11.62 7.72
N SER A 328 -3.62 -12.76 7.58
CA SER A 328 -3.25 -14.04 8.20
C SER A 328 -3.75 -15.24 7.41
N LEU A 329 -3.01 -16.35 7.47
CA LEU A 329 -3.40 -17.67 6.95
C LEU A 329 -4.00 -18.58 8.03
N ALA A 330 -4.45 -18.04 9.17
CA ALA A 330 -5.06 -18.87 10.20
C ALA A 330 -6.25 -19.69 9.65
N VAL A 331 -6.36 -20.94 10.07
CA VAL A 331 -7.47 -21.82 9.67
C VAL A 331 -8.80 -21.18 10.02
N GLY A 332 -9.76 -21.24 9.11
CA GLY A 332 -11.07 -20.59 9.20
C GLY A 332 -11.11 -19.16 8.64
N ARG A 333 -9.96 -18.52 8.38
CA ARG A 333 -9.91 -17.20 7.72
C ARG A 333 -10.25 -17.30 6.24
N GLN A 334 -10.71 -16.19 5.69
CA GLN A 334 -10.87 -16.03 4.24
C GLN A 334 -9.59 -16.45 3.50
N ALA A 335 -9.72 -17.25 2.46
CA ALA A 335 -8.58 -17.73 1.68
C ALA A 335 -8.09 -16.63 0.72
N ASP A 336 -7.43 -15.63 1.31
CA ASP A 336 -6.68 -14.60 0.62
C ASP A 336 -5.20 -14.94 0.77
N ILE A 337 -4.57 -15.36 -0.34
CA ILE A 337 -3.21 -15.89 -0.34
C ILE A 337 -2.45 -15.28 -1.51
N SER A 338 -1.24 -14.82 -1.24
CA SER A 338 -0.28 -14.45 -2.28
C SER A 338 0.82 -15.52 -2.33
N VAL A 339 1.03 -16.08 -3.51
CA VAL A 339 2.17 -16.97 -3.76
C VAL A 339 3.21 -16.18 -4.52
N LEU A 340 4.41 -16.09 -3.96
CA LEU A 340 5.48 -15.25 -4.44
C LEU A 340 6.69 -16.10 -4.86
N ASP A 341 7.31 -15.71 -5.96
CA ASP A 341 8.59 -16.26 -6.42
C ASP A 341 9.71 -15.30 -5.99
N ILE A 342 10.64 -15.80 -5.19
CA ILE A 342 11.81 -15.03 -4.77
C ILE A 342 12.96 -15.41 -5.70
N ARG A 343 13.23 -14.56 -6.70
CA ARG A 343 14.21 -14.84 -7.74
C ARG A 343 15.57 -14.27 -7.38
N PRO A 344 16.59 -15.09 -7.18
CA PRO A 344 17.96 -14.61 -7.02
C PRO A 344 18.44 -13.99 -8.34
N GLY A 345 19.31 -13.01 -8.24
CA GLY A 345 19.88 -12.34 -9.41
C GLY A 345 20.60 -11.06 -9.04
N ASP A 346 20.91 -10.29 -10.03
CA ASP A 346 21.53 -8.97 -9.90
C ASP A 346 20.59 -7.94 -10.53
N TRP A 347 19.80 -7.33 -9.68
CA TRP A 347 18.68 -6.47 -10.07
C TRP A 347 18.92 -5.03 -9.66
N MET A 348 18.29 -4.09 -10.37
CA MET A 348 18.32 -2.67 -10.06
C MET A 348 16.90 -2.17 -9.84
N VAL A 349 16.67 -1.53 -8.70
CA VAL A 349 15.44 -0.79 -8.40
C VAL A 349 15.77 0.68 -8.19
N TYR A 350 14.81 1.56 -8.44
CA TYR A 350 15.03 3.00 -8.42
C TYR A 350 14.03 3.69 -7.48
N ASP A 351 14.46 4.78 -6.86
CA ASP A 351 13.54 5.71 -6.21
C ASP A 351 13.00 6.77 -7.20
N VAL A 352 12.15 7.68 -6.70
CA VAL A 352 11.55 8.72 -7.56
C VAL A 352 12.55 9.81 -7.99
N LEU A 353 13.72 9.87 -7.39
CA LEU A 353 14.79 10.81 -7.74
C LEU A 353 15.80 10.19 -8.72
N GLY A 354 15.58 8.93 -9.14
CA GLY A 354 16.46 8.20 -10.04
C GLY A 354 17.68 7.56 -9.35
N ALA A 355 17.74 7.57 -8.01
CA ALA A 355 18.77 6.86 -7.29
C ALA A 355 18.56 5.35 -7.42
N GLY A 356 19.59 4.63 -7.89
CA GLY A 356 19.56 3.19 -8.06
C GLY A 356 19.96 2.46 -6.77
N LEU A 357 19.28 1.33 -6.50
CA LEU A 357 19.62 0.41 -5.44
C LEU A 357 19.78 -0.99 -6.02
N ARG A 358 20.96 -1.57 -5.88
CA ARG A 358 21.27 -2.93 -6.34
C ARG A 358 20.75 -3.94 -5.32
N VAL A 359 20.08 -4.99 -5.79
CA VAL A 359 19.47 -6.01 -4.95
C VAL A 359 19.81 -7.42 -5.48
N ASP A 360 19.99 -8.39 -4.56
CA ASP A 360 20.38 -9.76 -4.89
C ASP A 360 19.19 -10.70 -5.17
N ARG A 361 17.99 -10.20 -4.96
CA ARG A 361 16.76 -10.96 -5.18
C ARG A 361 15.60 -10.06 -5.57
N ALA A 362 14.70 -10.57 -6.40
CA ALA A 362 13.46 -9.92 -6.79
C ALA A 362 12.27 -10.71 -6.26
N VAL A 363 11.24 -10.02 -5.77
CA VAL A 363 9.94 -10.60 -5.43
C VAL A 363 9.03 -10.48 -6.65
N VAL A 364 8.50 -11.61 -7.11
CA VAL A 364 7.65 -11.68 -8.32
C VAL A 364 6.35 -12.40 -7.97
N PRO A 365 5.17 -11.91 -8.39
CA PRO A 365 3.91 -12.62 -8.15
C PRO A 365 3.88 -13.91 -8.96
N PHE A 366 3.43 -15.02 -8.34
CA PHE A 366 3.29 -16.31 -9.01
C PHE A 366 1.82 -16.73 -9.16
N VAL A 367 1.06 -16.69 -8.08
CA VAL A 367 -0.39 -16.96 -8.05
C VAL A 367 -1.01 -16.12 -6.95
N THR A 368 -2.22 -15.61 -7.20
CA THR A 368 -3.04 -14.95 -6.19
C THR A 368 -4.29 -15.79 -5.96
N VAL A 369 -4.64 -15.99 -4.70
CA VAL A 369 -5.92 -16.60 -4.32
C VAL A 369 -6.74 -15.55 -3.57
N LYS A 370 -7.92 -15.23 -4.08
CA LYS A 370 -8.88 -14.31 -3.44
C LYS A 370 -10.18 -15.05 -3.15
N LYS A 371 -10.56 -15.16 -1.88
CA LYS A 371 -11.74 -15.93 -1.45
C LYS A 371 -11.78 -17.34 -2.03
N GLY A 372 -10.61 -18.00 -2.11
CA GLY A 372 -10.47 -19.32 -2.71
C GLY A 372 -10.41 -19.38 -4.23
N ARG A 373 -10.73 -18.29 -4.93
CA ARG A 373 -10.59 -18.21 -6.40
C ARG A 373 -9.15 -17.91 -6.79
N VAL A 374 -8.64 -18.65 -7.77
CA VAL A 374 -7.26 -18.56 -8.26
C VAL A 374 -7.17 -17.55 -9.41
N PHE A 375 -6.18 -16.65 -9.32
CA PHE A 375 -5.82 -15.69 -10.36
C PHE A 375 -4.35 -15.89 -10.72
N THR A 376 -4.08 -16.03 -12.00
CA THR A 376 -2.72 -16.02 -12.53
C THR A 376 -2.35 -14.55 -12.78
N PRO A 377 -1.20 -14.07 -12.29
CA PRO A 377 -0.72 -12.73 -12.62
C PRO A 377 -0.66 -12.55 -14.13
N ASP A 378 -0.97 -11.36 -14.61
CA ASP A 378 -0.77 -11.03 -16.01
C ASP A 378 0.74 -10.98 -16.35
N TRP A 379 1.08 -10.67 -17.62
CA TRP A 379 2.49 -10.62 -18.03
C TRP A 379 3.32 -9.59 -17.24
N GLY A 380 2.67 -8.60 -16.65
CA GLY A 380 3.30 -7.51 -15.92
C GLY A 380 3.42 -6.21 -16.73
N PRO A 381 3.80 -5.12 -16.06
CA PRO A 381 3.81 -3.78 -16.64
C PRO A 381 5.00 -3.51 -17.57
N ARG A 382 6.00 -4.40 -17.62
CA ARG A 382 7.20 -4.28 -18.46
C ARG A 382 7.21 -5.32 -19.55
N ALA A 383 7.95 -5.06 -20.63
CA ALA A 383 8.12 -6.01 -21.73
C ALA A 383 8.77 -7.35 -21.32
N TRP A 384 9.50 -7.35 -20.21
CA TRP A 384 10.11 -8.55 -19.61
C TRP A 384 9.34 -9.09 -18.39
N GLY A 385 8.12 -8.60 -18.14
CA GLY A 385 7.24 -9.06 -17.07
C GLY A 385 7.45 -8.33 -15.75
N TRP A 386 7.35 -9.07 -14.65
CA TRP A 386 7.37 -8.55 -13.27
C TRP A 386 8.77 -8.35 -12.68
N GLU A 387 9.81 -8.78 -13.36
CA GLU A 387 11.18 -8.63 -12.86
C GLU A 387 11.63 -7.16 -12.90
N PRO A 388 12.40 -6.67 -11.91
CA PRO A 388 13.13 -5.42 -12.02
C PRO A 388 14.14 -5.41 -13.18
N ASP A 389 14.72 -4.26 -13.47
CA ASP A 389 15.83 -4.18 -14.42
C ASP A 389 17.04 -4.99 -13.91
N ARG A 390 17.74 -5.66 -14.82
CA ARG A 390 19.02 -6.27 -14.45
C ARG A 390 20.04 -5.17 -14.18
N ALA A 391 20.82 -5.32 -13.10
CA ALA A 391 21.93 -4.40 -12.84
C ALA A 391 22.96 -4.50 -13.96
N LEU A 392 23.36 -3.36 -14.51
CA LEU A 392 24.44 -3.32 -15.49
C LEU A 392 25.79 -3.59 -14.79
N PRO A 393 26.75 -4.22 -15.49
CA PRO A 393 28.12 -4.31 -14.99
C PRO A 393 28.68 -2.92 -14.64
N ALA A 394 29.53 -2.87 -13.63
CA ALA A 394 30.20 -1.61 -13.25
C ALA A 394 30.89 -1.00 -14.49
N GLY A 395 30.52 0.24 -14.85
CA GLY A 395 31.02 0.93 -16.05
C GLY A 395 30.16 0.82 -17.31
N GLY A 396 29.00 0.14 -17.24
CA GLY A 396 28.01 0.17 -18.33
C GLY A 396 27.33 1.55 -18.46
N PRO A 397 26.78 1.87 -19.64
CA PRO A 397 26.13 3.15 -19.86
C PRO A 397 24.96 3.33 -18.91
N ILE A 398 24.97 4.44 -18.14
CA ILE A 398 23.82 4.89 -17.38
C ILE A 398 22.70 5.14 -18.39
N ARG A 399 21.62 4.38 -18.34
CA ARG A 399 20.43 4.72 -19.12
C ARG A 399 19.97 6.08 -18.62
N GLY A 400 20.19 7.11 -19.46
CA GLY A 400 19.66 8.44 -19.22
C GLY A 400 18.17 8.33 -19.00
N GLY A 401 17.67 8.87 -17.89
CA GLY A 401 16.25 8.92 -17.61
C GLY A 401 15.55 9.58 -18.81
N CYS A 402 14.58 8.90 -19.38
CA CYS A 402 13.61 9.52 -20.26
C CYS A 402 12.76 10.50 -19.43
N CYS A 403 13.28 11.74 -19.28
CA CYS A 403 12.47 12.89 -18.94
C CYS A 403 12.08 13.52 -20.29
N GLY A 404 10.85 13.33 -20.69
CA GLY A 404 10.15 14.01 -21.76
C GLY A 404 8.67 14.05 -21.39
#